data_ded1e59c6c8a025bc531b855d1fd6668
#
_entry.id   ded1e59c6c8a025bc531b855d1fd6668
#
_cell.length_a   1.000
_cell.length_b   1.000
_cell.length_c   1.000
_cell.angle_alpha   90.00
_cell.angle_beta   90.00
_cell.angle_gamma   90.00
#
_symmetry.space_group_name_H-M   'P 1'
#
loop_
_entity.id
_entity.type
_entity.pdbx_description
1 polymer ?
#
loop_
_entity_poly.entity_id
_entity_poly.type
_entity_poly.pdbx_seq_one_letter_code
_entity_poly.pdbx_strand_id
1 'polypeptide(L)'
;PGQTKNTYGTGCFMLMNTGDEVVESKNGLVSTIGIAADGKISYALEGSIFAAGSTMNWLRNNMGIISSVSESAQLAVSINDNEGCYFVPAFAGLGAPWWDPHARGIVCGLTGASSRATIVRAACESMAYQSYDVLRAMEQDVGLSIERLSVDGGASRNEFIMQFQADLLDIPVLQCETVETTAIGAAYLAGLAVGYWEDLEGLEQNAQ
;
A
#
# COMPACT_ATOMS: atom_id res chain seq x y z
N PRO A 1 -15.82 -1.97 -10.96
CA PRO A 1 -15.49 -0.70 -10.28
C PRO A 1 -15.50 -0.86 -8.75
N GLY A 2 -14.68 -0.05 -8.04
CA GLY A 2 -14.55 -0.07 -6.58
C GLY A 2 -13.59 -1.12 -6.02
N GLN A 3 -13.15 -2.09 -6.79
CA GLN A 3 -12.10 -3.00 -6.34
C GLN A 3 -10.80 -2.23 -6.12
N THR A 4 -10.22 -2.37 -4.92
CA THR A 4 -9.04 -1.63 -4.52
C THR A 4 -7.94 -2.57 -4.06
N LYS A 5 -6.73 -2.31 -4.51
CA LYS A 5 -5.53 -3.07 -4.17
C LYS A 5 -4.39 -2.15 -3.78
N ASN A 6 -3.63 -2.51 -2.73
CA ASN A 6 -2.40 -1.82 -2.34
C ASN A 6 -1.21 -2.77 -2.40
N THR A 7 -0.20 -2.43 -3.19
CA THR A 7 1.06 -3.18 -3.29
C THR A 7 2.10 -2.58 -2.34
N TYR A 8 2.49 -3.32 -1.32
CA TYR A 8 3.49 -2.94 -0.31
C TYR A 8 4.90 -3.36 -0.74
N GLY A 9 5.52 -2.55 -1.59
CA GLY A 9 6.91 -2.69 -2.04
C GLY A 9 7.87 -1.75 -1.31
N THR A 10 8.82 -1.16 -2.04
CA THR A 10 9.70 -0.08 -1.56
C THR A 10 8.87 1.12 -1.08
N GLY A 11 7.89 1.54 -1.88
CA GLY A 11 6.76 2.37 -1.52
C GLY A 11 5.49 1.55 -1.53
N CYS A 12 4.33 2.20 -1.40
CA CYS A 12 3.04 1.58 -1.67
C CYS A 12 2.40 2.22 -2.90
N PHE A 13 1.76 1.38 -3.69
CA PHE A 13 0.98 1.81 -4.85
C PHE A 13 -0.43 1.26 -4.72
N MET A 14 -1.36 2.16 -4.47
CA MET A 14 -2.78 1.81 -4.33
C MET A 14 -3.51 2.12 -5.61
N LEU A 15 -4.25 1.15 -6.12
CA LEU A 15 -5.04 1.25 -7.33
C LEU A 15 -6.49 0.93 -7.01
N MET A 16 -7.41 1.77 -7.49
CA MET A 16 -8.85 1.52 -7.46
C MET A 16 -9.38 1.46 -8.89
N ASN A 17 -10.03 0.36 -9.23
CA ASN A 17 -10.69 0.20 -10.53
C ASN A 17 -11.91 1.12 -10.62
N THR A 18 -11.95 2.02 -11.62
CA THR A 18 -13.08 2.92 -11.90
C THR A 18 -13.98 2.43 -13.05
N GLY A 19 -13.64 1.28 -13.66
CA GLY A 19 -14.39 0.72 -14.80
C GLY A 19 -14.09 1.47 -16.10
N ASP A 20 -15.14 1.76 -16.86
CA ASP A 20 -15.04 2.39 -18.19
C ASP A 20 -14.94 3.92 -18.11
N GLU A 21 -14.99 4.49 -16.91
CA GLU A 21 -14.98 5.94 -16.70
C GLU A 21 -13.63 6.44 -16.21
N VAL A 22 -13.16 7.53 -16.84
CA VAL A 22 -12.00 8.28 -16.35
C VAL A 22 -12.48 9.19 -15.23
N VAL A 23 -12.06 8.91 -14.02
CA VAL A 23 -12.33 9.77 -12.86
C VAL A 23 -11.22 10.80 -12.74
N GLU A 24 -11.53 12.07 -12.94
CA GLU A 24 -10.59 13.16 -12.70
C GLU A 24 -10.48 13.41 -11.18
N SER A 25 -9.31 13.11 -10.64
CA SER A 25 -9.08 13.29 -9.19
C SER A 25 -9.06 14.76 -8.79
N LYS A 26 -9.75 15.09 -7.71
CA LYS A 26 -9.71 16.39 -7.02
C LYS A 26 -8.94 16.34 -5.71
N ASN A 27 -8.55 15.13 -5.30
CA ASN A 27 -7.90 14.85 -4.02
C ASN A 27 -6.45 14.35 -4.18
N GLY A 28 -5.76 14.76 -5.27
CA GLY A 28 -4.33 14.51 -5.41
C GLY A 28 -3.96 13.07 -5.86
N LEU A 29 -4.87 12.38 -6.53
CA LEU A 29 -4.60 11.08 -7.13
C LEU A 29 -4.33 11.19 -8.63
N VAL A 30 -3.85 10.11 -9.24
CA VAL A 30 -3.56 10.04 -10.67
C VAL A 30 -4.57 9.12 -11.34
N SER A 31 -5.22 9.59 -12.41
CA SER A 31 -6.04 8.73 -13.26
C SER A 31 -5.15 8.01 -14.26
N THR A 32 -5.29 6.71 -14.38
CA THR A 32 -4.46 5.87 -15.25
C THR A 32 -5.29 4.81 -15.95
N ILE A 33 -4.69 4.15 -16.94
CA ILE A 33 -5.27 2.96 -17.55
C ILE A 33 -5.00 1.79 -16.62
N GLY A 34 -6.07 1.13 -16.16
CA GLY A 34 -5.98 -0.07 -15.34
C GLY A 34 -5.58 -1.29 -16.17
N ILE A 35 -6.38 -1.58 -17.21
CA ILE A 35 -6.14 -2.67 -18.15
C ILE A 35 -6.70 -2.31 -19.54
N ALA A 36 -6.03 -2.76 -20.60
CA ALA A 36 -6.52 -2.69 -21.95
C ALA A 36 -6.44 -4.10 -22.55
N ALA A 37 -7.58 -4.76 -22.73
CA ALA A 37 -7.66 -6.10 -23.30
C ALA A 37 -8.96 -6.24 -24.12
N ASP A 38 -8.94 -7.05 -25.16
CA ASP A 38 -10.11 -7.36 -26.02
C ASP A 38 -10.81 -6.11 -26.58
N GLY A 39 -10.01 -5.06 -26.90
CA GLY A 39 -10.54 -3.80 -27.41
C GLY A 39 -11.27 -2.94 -26.38
N LYS A 40 -11.27 -3.33 -25.11
CA LYS A 40 -11.84 -2.58 -23.99
C LYS A 40 -10.72 -1.98 -23.13
N ILE A 41 -10.96 -0.78 -22.62
CA ILE A 41 -10.08 -0.11 -21.67
C ILE A 41 -10.85 0.07 -20.38
N SER A 42 -10.25 -0.36 -19.27
CA SER A 42 -10.70 0.04 -17.94
C SER A 42 -9.71 1.01 -17.33
N TYR A 43 -10.22 1.90 -16.50
CA TYR A 43 -9.44 2.95 -15.86
C TYR A 43 -9.28 2.67 -14.36
N ALA A 44 -8.30 3.33 -13.76
CA ALA A 44 -8.06 3.28 -12.33
C ALA A 44 -7.63 4.65 -11.79
N LEU A 45 -7.91 4.88 -10.52
CA LEU A 45 -7.25 5.90 -9.71
C LEU A 45 -6.01 5.26 -9.06
N GLU A 46 -4.90 5.99 -9.07
CA GLU A 46 -3.65 5.58 -8.45
C GLU A 46 -3.22 6.57 -7.38
N GLY A 47 -2.84 6.06 -6.21
CA GLY A 47 -2.17 6.80 -5.16
C GLY A 47 -0.79 6.20 -4.86
N SER A 48 0.25 7.00 -5.02
CA SER A 48 1.65 6.59 -4.85
C SER A 48 2.19 7.07 -3.51
N ILE A 49 2.60 6.15 -2.63
CA ILE A 49 3.27 6.41 -1.35
C ILE A 49 4.74 6.08 -1.52
N PHE A 50 5.63 7.05 -1.34
CA PHE A 50 7.04 6.90 -1.71
C PHE A 50 7.85 6.04 -0.74
N ALA A 51 7.45 5.96 0.53
CA ALA A 51 8.20 5.23 1.53
C ALA A 51 7.31 4.26 2.34
N ALA A 52 7.53 2.97 2.14
CA ALA A 52 6.92 1.87 2.87
C ALA A 52 7.98 0.86 3.30
N GLY A 53 8.21 -0.21 2.57
CA GLY A 53 9.26 -1.18 2.86
C GLY A 53 10.66 -0.57 2.90
N SER A 54 10.90 0.54 2.18
CA SER A 54 12.13 1.34 2.28
C SER A 54 12.37 1.87 3.69
N THR A 55 11.31 2.17 4.45
CA THR A 55 11.41 2.60 5.85
C THR A 55 12.01 1.51 6.73
N MET A 56 11.55 0.26 6.55
CA MET A 56 12.13 -0.88 7.28
C MET A 56 13.59 -1.14 6.88
N ASN A 57 13.90 -1.02 5.60
CA ASN A 57 15.28 -1.13 5.13
C ASN A 57 16.18 -0.02 5.70
N TRP A 58 15.66 1.20 5.81
CA TRP A 58 16.38 2.32 6.42
C TRP A 58 16.64 2.08 7.92
N LEU A 59 15.64 1.61 8.67
CA LEU A 59 15.79 1.24 10.08
C LEU A 59 16.85 0.16 10.28
N ARG A 60 16.94 -0.79 9.35
CA ARG A 60 17.94 -1.88 9.38
C ARG A 60 19.32 -1.39 8.96
N ASN A 61 19.44 -0.81 7.78
CA ASN A 61 20.72 -0.60 7.11
C ASN A 61 21.42 0.69 7.55
N ASN A 62 20.64 1.75 7.80
CA ASN A 62 21.18 3.07 8.12
C ASN A 62 21.18 3.33 9.63
N MET A 63 20.12 2.93 10.32
CA MET A 63 19.99 3.17 11.77
C MET A 63 20.50 2.00 12.62
N GLY A 64 20.52 0.77 12.07
CA GLY A 64 20.96 -0.42 12.80
C GLY A 64 20.09 -0.79 14.00
N ILE A 65 18.81 -0.33 14.02
CA ILE A 65 17.92 -0.56 15.16
C ILE A 65 17.08 -1.83 15.02
N ILE A 66 17.08 -2.45 13.86
CA ILE A 66 16.56 -3.81 13.62
C ILE A 66 17.59 -4.63 12.84
N SER A 67 17.65 -5.93 13.08
CA SER A 67 18.57 -6.85 12.40
C SER A 67 17.95 -7.42 11.11
N SER A 68 16.65 -7.53 11.07
CA SER A 68 15.88 -8.01 9.91
C SER A 68 14.56 -7.27 9.80
N VAL A 69 13.97 -7.25 8.61
CA VAL A 69 12.63 -6.67 8.41
C VAL A 69 11.56 -7.43 9.22
N SER A 70 11.70 -8.74 9.36
CA SER A 70 10.78 -9.57 10.14
C SER A 70 10.80 -9.26 11.64
N GLU A 71 11.93 -8.76 12.18
CA GLU A 71 12.01 -8.31 13.58
C GLU A 71 11.08 -7.14 13.87
N SER A 72 10.73 -6.33 12.88
CA SER A 72 9.87 -5.16 13.06
C SER A 72 8.47 -5.52 13.58
N ALA A 73 7.88 -6.63 13.11
CA ALA A 73 6.59 -7.09 13.61
C ALA A 73 6.65 -7.49 15.09
N GLN A 74 7.71 -8.21 15.48
CA GLN A 74 7.91 -8.66 16.86
C GLN A 74 8.10 -7.47 17.80
N LEU A 75 8.89 -6.47 17.39
CA LEU A 75 9.07 -5.26 18.17
C LEU A 75 7.78 -4.44 18.28
N ALA A 76 7.03 -4.31 17.19
CA ALA A 76 5.79 -3.54 17.18
C ALA A 76 4.74 -4.12 18.15
N VAL A 77 4.61 -5.46 18.23
CA VAL A 77 3.67 -6.12 19.15
C VAL A 77 4.19 -6.26 20.58
N SER A 78 5.48 -6.00 20.83
CA SER A 78 6.08 -6.10 22.16
C SER A 78 5.67 -4.97 23.11
N ILE A 79 5.05 -3.92 22.60
CA ILE A 79 4.50 -2.77 23.34
C ILE A 79 3.04 -2.57 22.96
N ASN A 80 2.24 -2.03 23.87
CA ASN A 80 0.79 -1.93 23.69
C ASN A 80 0.38 -0.86 22.66
N ASP A 81 1.12 0.25 22.63
CA ASP A 81 0.89 1.38 21.72
C ASP A 81 2.21 2.05 21.32
N ASN A 82 2.14 3.11 20.54
CA ASN A 82 3.32 3.87 20.08
C ASN A 82 3.81 4.91 21.10
N GLU A 83 3.22 4.97 22.32
CA GLU A 83 3.58 5.91 23.39
C GLU A 83 3.57 7.39 22.95
N GLY A 84 2.70 7.73 21.97
CA GLY A 84 2.63 9.06 21.37
C GLY A 84 3.75 9.39 20.39
N CYS A 85 4.57 8.41 20.02
CA CYS A 85 5.62 8.56 19.01
C CYS A 85 5.05 8.33 17.62
N TYR A 86 5.32 9.23 16.69
CA TYR A 86 4.92 9.13 15.29
C TYR A 86 6.12 9.25 14.37
N PHE A 87 6.05 8.55 13.24
CA PHE A 87 7.08 8.53 12.21
C PHE A 87 6.48 8.97 10.87
N VAL A 88 7.10 9.97 10.24
CA VAL A 88 6.77 10.41 8.87
C VAL A 88 7.95 10.07 7.98
N PRO A 89 7.87 9.04 7.11
CA PRO A 89 9.00 8.59 6.30
C PRO A 89 9.14 9.36 4.99
N ALA A 90 9.14 10.68 5.03
CA ALA A 90 9.27 11.53 3.85
C ALA A 90 10.73 11.66 3.38
N PHE A 91 11.43 10.54 3.15
CA PHE A 91 12.85 10.55 2.76
C PHE A 91 13.12 11.23 1.42
N ALA A 92 12.18 11.07 0.48
CA ALA A 92 12.20 11.68 -0.85
C ALA A 92 10.99 12.61 -1.10
N GLY A 93 10.48 13.21 -0.03
CA GLY A 93 9.22 13.94 -0.06
C GLY A 93 8.01 13.05 0.24
N LEU A 94 6.80 13.63 0.15
CA LEU A 94 5.52 12.95 0.25
C LEU A 94 4.92 12.78 -1.13
N GLY A 95 4.38 11.59 -1.39
CA GLY A 95 3.58 11.28 -2.58
C GLY A 95 2.12 11.68 -2.41
N ALA A 96 1.22 10.91 -2.99
CA ALA A 96 -0.21 11.14 -2.88
C ALA A 96 -0.68 11.05 -1.40
N PRO A 97 -1.67 11.86 -1.03
CA PRO A 97 -2.34 12.91 -1.79
C PRO A 97 -1.63 14.27 -1.72
N TRP A 98 -0.52 14.38 -1.01
CA TRP A 98 0.15 15.62 -0.59
C TRP A 98 1.04 16.24 -1.67
N TRP A 99 1.75 15.39 -2.43
CA TRP A 99 2.70 15.78 -3.49
C TRP A 99 3.69 16.88 -3.07
N ASP A 100 4.25 16.75 -1.85
CA ASP A 100 5.27 17.68 -1.35
C ASP A 100 6.68 17.10 -1.52
N PRO A 101 7.44 17.52 -2.55
CA PRO A 101 8.80 17.06 -2.78
C PRO A 101 9.81 17.61 -1.77
N HIS A 102 9.43 18.63 -0.99
CA HIS A 102 10.31 19.30 -0.01
C HIS A 102 10.13 18.74 1.40
N ALA A 103 9.05 18.00 1.67
CA ALA A 103 8.89 17.31 2.96
C ALA A 103 10.08 16.39 3.24
N ARG A 104 10.43 16.28 4.52
CA ARG A 104 11.48 15.37 5.00
C ARG A 104 10.98 14.54 6.16
N GLY A 105 11.65 13.40 6.39
CA GLY A 105 11.30 12.47 7.45
C GLY A 105 11.35 13.11 8.83
N ILE A 106 10.37 12.77 9.67
CA ILE A 106 10.26 13.26 11.04
C ILE A 106 9.97 12.08 11.96
N VAL A 107 10.61 12.08 13.12
CA VAL A 107 10.19 11.29 14.30
C VAL A 107 9.83 12.29 15.38
N CYS A 108 8.61 12.24 15.88
CA CYS A 108 8.12 13.16 16.91
C CYS A 108 7.46 12.39 18.07
N GLY A 109 7.28 13.08 19.21
CA GLY A 109 6.67 12.48 20.40
C GLY A 109 7.62 11.64 21.25
N LEU A 110 8.94 11.72 21.02
CA LEU A 110 9.93 10.98 21.82
C LEU A 110 10.00 11.52 23.25
N THR A 111 10.07 10.59 24.20
CA THR A 111 10.27 10.85 25.63
C THR A 111 11.46 10.06 26.14
N GLY A 112 11.85 10.27 27.41
CA GLY A 112 12.90 9.47 28.05
C GLY A 112 12.56 7.98 28.21
N ALA A 113 11.30 7.60 28.05
CA ALA A 113 10.83 6.21 28.09
C ALA A 113 10.81 5.56 26.70
N SER A 114 10.89 6.36 25.62
CA SER A 114 10.84 5.84 24.25
C SER A 114 11.99 4.87 23.99
N SER A 115 11.65 3.72 23.46
CA SER A 115 12.54 2.60 23.19
C SER A 115 12.75 2.37 21.69
N ARG A 116 13.60 1.42 21.36
CA ARG A 116 13.73 0.89 19.99
C ARG A 116 12.37 0.39 19.47
N ALA A 117 11.60 -0.29 20.30
CA ALA A 117 10.29 -0.82 19.93
C ALA A 117 9.30 0.31 19.58
N THR A 118 9.34 1.41 20.36
CA THR A 118 8.51 2.61 20.11
C THR A 118 8.72 3.18 18.72
N ILE A 119 9.99 3.37 18.32
CA ILE A 119 10.34 3.93 17.00
C ILE A 119 9.95 2.96 15.87
N VAL A 120 10.22 1.66 16.05
CA VAL A 120 9.91 0.65 15.04
C VAL A 120 8.40 0.50 14.86
N ARG A 121 7.63 0.51 15.94
CA ARG A 121 6.17 0.49 15.89
C ARG A 121 5.62 1.71 15.18
N ALA A 122 6.05 2.90 15.54
CA ALA A 122 5.65 4.14 14.87
C ALA A 122 5.94 4.11 13.36
N ALA A 123 7.09 3.53 12.96
CA ALA A 123 7.44 3.36 11.56
C ALA A 123 6.55 2.32 10.84
N CYS A 124 6.14 1.24 11.50
CA CYS A 124 5.15 0.30 10.96
C CYS A 124 3.78 0.96 10.79
N GLU A 125 3.31 1.67 11.82
CA GLU A 125 2.03 2.38 11.79
C GLU A 125 1.99 3.47 10.71
N SER A 126 3.12 4.10 10.40
CA SER A 126 3.21 5.14 9.36
C SER A 126 2.80 4.67 7.97
N MET A 127 3.00 3.38 7.66
CA MET A 127 2.56 2.81 6.38
C MET A 127 1.03 2.74 6.31
N ALA A 128 0.40 2.38 7.43
CA ALA A 128 -1.05 2.31 7.51
C ALA A 128 -1.70 3.70 7.46
N TYR A 129 -1.12 4.69 8.13
CA TYR A 129 -1.62 6.07 8.08
C TYR A 129 -1.55 6.65 6.66
N GLN A 130 -0.43 6.49 5.95
CA GLN A 130 -0.31 6.95 4.57
C GLN A 130 -1.30 6.24 3.64
N SER A 131 -1.49 4.92 3.82
CA SER A 131 -2.47 4.14 3.06
C SER A 131 -3.90 4.59 3.36
N TYR A 132 -4.21 4.95 4.61
CA TYR A 132 -5.49 5.53 5.00
C TYR A 132 -5.78 6.83 4.25
N ASP A 133 -4.81 7.76 4.21
CA ASP A 133 -4.98 9.04 3.53
C ASP A 133 -5.28 8.87 2.04
N VAL A 134 -4.55 7.96 1.36
CA VAL A 134 -4.77 7.65 -0.05
C VAL A 134 -6.14 7.02 -0.27
N LEU A 135 -6.54 6.05 0.58
CA LEU A 135 -7.82 5.38 0.45
C LEU A 135 -8.99 6.35 0.65
N ARG A 136 -8.89 7.25 1.62
CA ARG A 136 -9.90 8.30 1.83
C ARG A 136 -9.98 9.28 0.67
N ALA A 137 -8.87 9.62 0.04
CA ALA A 137 -8.86 10.43 -1.18
C ALA A 137 -9.56 9.69 -2.34
N MET A 138 -9.35 8.39 -2.49
CA MET A 138 -10.05 7.57 -3.49
C MET A 138 -11.56 7.54 -3.27
N GLU A 139 -12.00 7.30 -2.04
CA GLU A 139 -13.42 7.30 -1.69
C GLU A 139 -14.10 8.65 -1.99
N GLN A 140 -13.41 9.75 -1.69
CA GLN A 140 -13.92 11.10 -1.96
C GLN A 140 -14.05 11.40 -3.46
N ASP A 141 -13.08 10.94 -4.27
CA ASP A 141 -13.09 11.17 -5.71
C ASP A 141 -14.16 10.35 -6.43
N VAL A 142 -14.37 9.10 -6.00
CA VAL A 142 -15.33 8.18 -6.64
C VAL A 142 -16.73 8.28 -6.01
N GLY A 143 -16.84 8.78 -4.77
CA GLY A 143 -18.10 8.86 -4.05
C GLY A 143 -18.63 7.50 -3.57
N LEU A 144 -17.75 6.50 -3.43
CA LEU A 144 -18.06 5.15 -2.97
C LEU A 144 -17.22 4.82 -1.74
N SER A 145 -17.79 4.08 -0.79
CA SER A 145 -17.04 3.49 0.30
C SER A 145 -16.38 2.19 -0.15
N ILE A 146 -15.14 1.99 0.24
CA ILE A 146 -14.37 0.77 -0.02
C ILE A 146 -14.73 -0.26 1.04
N GLU A 147 -15.24 -1.42 0.63
CA GLU A 147 -15.67 -2.48 1.54
C GLU A 147 -14.55 -3.45 1.93
N ARG A 148 -13.46 -3.50 1.18
CA ARG A 148 -12.29 -4.36 1.41
C ARG A 148 -11.08 -3.84 0.69
N LEU A 149 -9.90 -4.09 1.24
CA LEU A 149 -8.61 -3.75 0.62
C LEU A 149 -7.83 -5.04 0.34
N SER A 150 -7.54 -5.31 -0.93
CA SER A 150 -6.62 -6.38 -1.31
C SER A 150 -5.17 -5.89 -1.18
N VAL A 151 -4.27 -6.72 -0.66
CA VAL A 151 -2.87 -6.34 -0.45
C VAL A 151 -1.90 -7.41 -0.95
N ASP A 152 -0.78 -6.97 -1.51
CA ASP A 152 0.35 -7.81 -1.89
C ASP A 152 1.69 -7.08 -1.66
N GLY A 153 2.78 -7.67 -2.14
CA GLY A 153 4.13 -7.16 -1.95
C GLY A 153 4.79 -7.62 -0.65
N GLY A 154 6.09 -7.39 -0.53
CA GLY A 154 6.88 -7.96 0.56
C GLY A 154 6.48 -7.52 1.96
N ALA A 155 6.11 -6.24 2.14
CA ALA A 155 5.74 -5.73 3.46
C ALA A 155 4.30 -6.12 3.87
N SER A 156 3.46 -6.61 2.96
CA SER A 156 2.15 -7.17 3.31
C SER A 156 2.24 -8.44 4.17
N ARG A 157 3.41 -9.07 4.24
CA ARG A 157 3.68 -10.22 5.13
C ARG A 157 3.89 -9.84 6.60
N ASN A 158 3.95 -8.55 6.90
CA ASN A 158 4.02 -8.08 8.29
C ASN A 158 2.61 -8.07 8.89
N GLU A 159 2.30 -9.05 9.69
CA GLU A 159 0.97 -9.24 10.30
C GLU A 159 0.56 -8.04 11.15
N PHE A 160 1.50 -7.39 11.85
CA PHE A 160 1.19 -6.19 12.63
C PHE A 160 0.69 -5.06 11.74
N ILE A 161 1.39 -4.78 10.61
CA ILE A 161 0.98 -3.71 9.69
C ILE A 161 -0.39 -4.01 9.10
N MET A 162 -0.65 -5.25 8.69
CA MET A 162 -1.92 -5.65 8.07
C MET A 162 -3.09 -5.57 9.06
N GLN A 163 -2.88 -6.03 10.30
CA GLN A 163 -3.91 -5.91 11.33
C GLN A 163 -4.18 -4.45 11.70
N PHE A 164 -3.11 -3.67 11.90
CA PHE A 164 -3.25 -2.24 12.20
C PHE A 164 -3.94 -1.47 11.05
N GLN A 165 -3.66 -1.85 9.81
CA GLN A 165 -4.34 -1.29 8.63
C GLN A 165 -5.83 -1.65 8.64
N ALA A 166 -6.20 -2.89 8.93
CA ALA A 166 -7.59 -3.31 9.02
C ALA A 166 -8.34 -2.59 10.13
N ASP A 167 -7.74 -2.47 11.31
CA ASP A 167 -8.30 -1.76 12.46
C ASP A 167 -8.49 -0.26 12.17
N LEU A 168 -7.52 0.36 11.51
CA LEU A 168 -7.57 1.79 11.15
C LEU A 168 -8.63 2.10 10.10
N LEU A 169 -8.80 1.21 9.12
CA LEU A 169 -9.76 1.37 8.02
C LEU A 169 -11.17 0.93 8.40
N ASP A 170 -11.31 0.07 9.40
CA ASP A 170 -12.55 -0.63 9.77
C ASP A 170 -13.14 -1.47 8.61
N ILE A 171 -12.26 -2.06 7.79
CA ILE A 171 -12.61 -2.95 6.70
C ILE A 171 -11.67 -4.16 6.64
N PRO A 172 -12.09 -5.29 6.04
CA PRO A 172 -11.21 -6.43 5.81
C PRO A 172 -10.02 -6.07 4.91
N VAL A 173 -8.81 -6.46 5.34
CA VAL A 173 -7.59 -6.45 4.53
C VAL A 173 -7.32 -7.87 4.08
N LEU A 174 -7.37 -8.12 2.77
CA LEU A 174 -7.23 -9.42 2.15
C LEU A 174 -5.83 -9.57 1.56
N GLN A 175 -5.03 -10.42 2.16
CA GLN A 175 -3.69 -10.70 1.67
C GLN A 175 -3.75 -11.69 0.49
N CYS A 176 -3.15 -11.32 -0.65
CA CYS A 176 -3.01 -12.21 -1.78
C CYS A 176 -2.03 -13.35 -1.43
N GLU A 177 -2.34 -14.57 -1.86
CA GLU A 177 -1.45 -15.74 -1.66
C GLU A 177 -0.09 -15.51 -2.31
N THR A 178 -0.09 -14.90 -3.49
CA THR A 178 1.12 -14.53 -4.23
C THR A 178 1.48 -13.07 -3.98
N VAL A 179 2.73 -12.82 -3.64
CA VAL A 179 3.25 -11.46 -3.38
C VAL A 179 3.58 -10.67 -4.66
N GLU A 180 3.71 -11.35 -5.79
CA GLU A 180 4.15 -10.78 -7.08
C GLU A 180 2.97 -10.67 -8.06
N THR A 181 1.80 -10.23 -7.60
CA THR A 181 0.59 -10.17 -8.45
C THR A 181 0.77 -9.27 -9.67
N THR A 182 1.61 -8.23 -9.59
CA THR A 182 1.93 -7.36 -10.73
C THR A 182 2.63 -8.12 -11.86
N ALA A 183 3.60 -8.98 -11.51
CA ALA A 183 4.30 -9.82 -12.51
C ALA A 183 3.36 -10.86 -13.11
N ILE A 184 2.49 -11.45 -12.28
CA ILE A 184 1.47 -12.40 -12.75
C ILE A 184 0.48 -11.73 -13.70
N GLY A 185 0.01 -10.52 -13.38
CA GLY A 185 -0.88 -9.76 -14.26
C GLY A 185 -0.26 -9.50 -15.64
N ALA A 186 1.02 -9.11 -15.67
CA ALA A 186 1.76 -8.95 -16.93
C ALA A 186 1.89 -10.27 -17.71
N ALA A 187 2.14 -11.39 -17.01
CA ALA A 187 2.20 -12.71 -17.63
C ALA A 187 0.85 -13.15 -18.21
N TYR A 188 -0.25 -12.85 -17.51
CA TYR A 188 -1.59 -13.12 -17.98
C TYR A 188 -1.92 -12.34 -19.25
N LEU A 189 -1.62 -11.04 -19.31
CA LEU A 189 -1.81 -10.23 -20.50
C LEU A 189 -0.96 -10.72 -21.69
N ALA A 190 0.27 -11.12 -21.43
CA ALA A 190 1.12 -11.72 -22.46
C ALA A 190 0.55 -13.05 -22.98
N GLY A 191 0.03 -13.89 -22.09
CA GLY A 191 -0.60 -15.16 -22.45
C GLY A 191 -1.87 -14.99 -23.28
N LEU A 192 -2.72 -14.01 -22.95
CA LEU A 192 -3.86 -13.63 -23.76
C LEU A 192 -3.43 -13.17 -25.17
N ALA A 193 -2.42 -12.31 -25.24
CA ALA A 193 -1.94 -11.76 -26.51
C ALA A 193 -1.39 -12.83 -27.47
N VAL A 194 -0.84 -13.92 -26.96
CA VAL A 194 -0.32 -15.04 -27.78
C VAL A 194 -1.30 -16.22 -27.90
N GLY A 195 -2.52 -16.09 -27.35
CA GLY A 195 -3.56 -17.13 -27.41
C GLY A 195 -3.30 -18.34 -26.50
N TYR A 196 -2.52 -18.19 -25.44
CA TYR A 196 -2.34 -19.24 -24.43
C TYR A 196 -3.62 -19.41 -23.58
N TRP A 197 -4.30 -18.32 -23.26
CA TRP A 197 -5.66 -18.27 -22.73
C TRP A 197 -6.58 -17.67 -23.79
N GLU A 198 -7.81 -18.19 -23.88
CA GLU A 198 -8.76 -17.75 -24.90
C GLU A 198 -9.33 -16.37 -24.59
N ASP A 199 -9.62 -16.10 -23.31
CA ASP A 199 -10.23 -14.86 -22.84
C ASP A 199 -9.95 -14.57 -21.35
N LEU A 200 -10.45 -13.44 -20.85
CA LEU A 200 -10.34 -13.04 -19.46
C LEU A 200 -11.13 -13.95 -18.50
N GLU A 201 -12.25 -14.53 -18.95
CA GLU A 201 -13.07 -15.44 -18.13
C GLU A 201 -12.30 -16.73 -17.81
N GLY A 202 -11.59 -17.25 -18.80
CA GLY A 202 -10.70 -18.42 -18.63
C GLY A 202 -9.54 -18.13 -17.67
N LEU A 203 -9.07 -16.88 -17.60
CA LEU A 203 -8.06 -16.44 -16.63
C LEU A 203 -8.62 -16.40 -15.21
N GLU A 204 -9.80 -15.86 -14.99
CA GLU A 204 -10.42 -15.76 -13.66
C GLU A 204 -10.62 -17.14 -13.01
N GLN A 205 -10.93 -18.16 -13.83
CA GLN A 205 -11.06 -19.55 -13.35
C GLN A 205 -9.73 -20.19 -12.94
N ASN A 206 -8.61 -19.70 -13.44
CA ASN A 206 -7.27 -20.21 -13.17
C ASN A 206 -6.47 -19.34 -12.16
N ALA A 207 -7.01 -18.19 -11.79
CA ALA A 207 -6.37 -17.22 -10.89
C ALA A 207 -6.75 -17.42 -9.41
N GLN A 208 -7.28 -18.61 -9.05
CA GLN A 208 -7.61 -18.99 -7.67
C GLN A 208 -6.38 -19.48 -6.91
#